data_91968bb09ce7d8f5b175532ada42a551
#
_entry.id   91968bb09ce7d8f5b175532ada42a551
#
_cell.length_a   1.000
_cell.length_b   1.000
_cell.length_c   1.000
_cell.angle_alpha   90.00
_cell.angle_beta   90.00
_cell.angle_gamma   90.00
#
_symmetry.space_group_name_H-M   'P 1'
#
loop_
_entity.id
_entity.type
_entity.pdbx_description
1 polymer ?
#
loop_
_entity_poly.entity_id
_entity_poly.type
_entity_poly.pdbx_seq_one_letter_code
_entity_poly.pdbx_strand_id
1 'polypeptide(L)'
;CRFTSEGCLDAVHQLRKECDGILVGVETIIRDNPSLNIRRVPAERQPLRIVIDPNGRIPQDCKVLTDGGETMVLSNDFSNLPALLNRLGDMEIQRVMVEGGPVTIKHFLDAGLVDEFYFVHADVEHQTPYPSGIDSQTITDAGLSLNQTVTWGDESVQLFSRLA
;
A
#
# COMPACT_ATOMS: atom_id res chain seq x y z
N CYS A 1 18.26 2.73 3.72
CA CYS A 1 18.55 1.34 4.07
C CYS A 1 17.32 0.50 3.75
N ARG A 2 17.44 -0.55 2.92
CA ARG A 2 16.32 -1.46 2.64
C ARG A 2 16.29 -2.51 3.74
N PHE A 3 15.14 -2.65 4.37
CA PHE A 3 14.93 -3.60 5.47
C PHE A 3 14.25 -4.90 5.00
N THR A 4 14.05 -5.06 3.69
CA THR A 4 13.39 -6.21 3.09
C THR A 4 14.33 -6.92 2.12
N SER A 5 14.27 -8.25 2.11
CA SER A 5 15.05 -9.09 1.21
C SER A 5 14.61 -8.92 -0.27
N GLU A 6 15.45 -9.36 -1.19
CA GLU A 6 15.14 -9.36 -2.61
C GLU A 6 13.89 -10.21 -2.92
N GLY A 7 13.76 -11.37 -2.26
CA GLY A 7 12.57 -12.23 -2.43
C GLY A 7 11.28 -11.58 -1.95
N CYS A 8 11.32 -10.84 -0.86
CA CYS A 8 10.16 -10.07 -0.39
C CYS A 8 9.80 -8.95 -1.38
N LEU A 9 10.79 -8.24 -1.92
CA LEU A 9 10.56 -7.23 -2.94
C LEU A 9 9.93 -7.81 -4.20
N ASP A 10 10.36 -8.99 -4.64
CA ASP A 10 9.76 -9.69 -5.79
C ASP A 10 8.31 -10.04 -5.54
N ALA A 11 7.98 -10.53 -4.33
CA ALA A 11 6.61 -10.84 -3.94
C ALA A 11 5.72 -9.59 -3.90
N VAL A 12 6.22 -8.46 -3.41
CA VAL A 12 5.50 -7.17 -3.45
C VAL A 12 5.21 -6.75 -4.89
N HIS A 13 6.18 -6.88 -5.80
CA HIS A 13 5.96 -6.57 -7.22
C HIS A 13 4.98 -7.55 -7.88
N GLN A 14 4.94 -8.79 -7.44
CA GLN A 14 3.93 -9.75 -7.89
C GLN A 14 2.52 -9.33 -7.43
N LEU A 15 2.35 -8.87 -6.18
CA LEU A 15 1.08 -8.32 -5.71
C LEU A 15 0.66 -7.08 -6.50
N ARG A 16 1.59 -6.17 -6.79
CA ARG A 16 1.30 -4.99 -7.63
C ARG A 16 0.77 -5.38 -9.01
N LYS A 17 1.30 -6.47 -9.59
CA LYS A 17 0.85 -6.99 -10.87
C LYS A 17 -0.62 -7.45 -10.86
N GLU A 18 -1.10 -7.89 -9.70
CA GLU A 18 -2.48 -8.34 -9.51
C GLU A 18 -3.45 -7.18 -9.25
N CYS A 19 -2.94 -5.96 -9.06
CA CYS A 19 -3.74 -4.78 -8.74
C CYS A 19 -3.92 -3.85 -9.94
N ASP A 20 -5.06 -3.17 -9.97
CA ASP A 20 -5.35 -2.13 -10.97
C ASP A 20 -4.80 -0.78 -10.54
N GLY A 21 -4.71 -0.54 -9.24
CA GLY A 21 -4.20 0.70 -8.66
C GLY A 21 -3.32 0.48 -7.45
N ILE A 22 -2.37 1.40 -7.25
CA ILE A 22 -1.54 1.50 -6.05
C ILE A 22 -1.78 2.85 -5.40
N LEU A 23 -2.23 2.83 -4.15
CA LEU A 23 -2.60 4.03 -3.42
C LEU A 23 -1.64 4.28 -2.27
N VAL A 24 -1.17 5.53 -2.17
CA VAL A 24 -0.34 6.03 -1.07
C VAL A 24 -0.83 7.41 -0.61
N GLY A 25 -0.49 7.77 0.62
CA GLY A 25 -0.56 9.16 1.08
C GLY A 25 0.67 9.94 0.62
N VAL A 26 0.54 11.27 0.50
CA VAL A 26 1.60 12.15 0.03
C VAL A 26 2.86 12.09 0.89
N GLU A 27 2.76 11.81 2.19
CA GLU A 27 3.93 11.65 3.08
C GLU A 27 4.88 10.55 2.60
N THR A 28 4.36 9.47 2.03
CA THR A 28 5.19 8.40 1.44
C THR A 28 5.97 8.92 0.24
N ILE A 29 5.36 9.77 -0.59
CA ILE A 29 6.04 10.39 -1.73
C ILE A 29 7.14 11.34 -1.26
N ILE A 30 6.85 12.19 -0.28
CA ILE A 30 7.80 13.18 0.26
C ILE A 30 9.00 12.48 0.90
N ARG A 31 8.76 11.45 1.70
CA ARG A 31 9.82 10.77 2.46
C ARG A 31 10.66 9.83 1.60
N ASP A 32 10.04 9.01 0.78
CA ASP A 32 10.69 7.86 0.13
C ASP A 32 10.87 8.04 -1.38
N ASN A 33 10.17 8.99 -2.01
CA ASN A 33 10.15 9.22 -3.47
C ASN A 33 10.08 7.90 -4.27
N PRO A 34 9.08 7.04 -4.00
CA PRO A 34 8.97 5.73 -4.62
C PRO A 34 8.50 5.85 -6.08
N SER A 35 8.84 4.87 -6.91
CA SER A 35 8.32 4.77 -8.28
C SER A 35 6.92 4.15 -8.34
N LEU A 36 6.56 3.31 -7.39
CA LEU A 36 5.27 2.60 -7.31
C LEU A 36 4.90 1.85 -8.60
N ASN A 37 5.89 1.34 -9.29
CA ASN A 37 5.74 0.60 -10.54
C ASN A 37 6.12 -0.87 -10.38
N ILE A 38 5.80 -1.67 -11.39
CA ILE A 38 6.26 -3.06 -11.51
C ILE A 38 7.53 -3.06 -12.37
N ARG A 39 8.65 -3.48 -11.78
CA ARG A 39 9.96 -3.52 -12.47
C ARG A 39 10.77 -4.78 -12.15
N ARG A 40 10.33 -5.60 -11.20
CA ARG A 40 11.07 -6.80 -10.75
C ARG A 40 10.51 -8.10 -11.32
N VAL A 41 9.29 -8.05 -11.83
CA VAL A 41 8.61 -9.17 -12.49
C VAL A 41 8.05 -8.73 -13.82
N PRO A 42 7.89 -9.63 -14.82
CA PRO A 42 7.26 -9.29 -16.08
C PRO A 42 5.83 -8.81 -15.89
N ALA A 43 5.45 -7.70 -16.52
CA ALA A 43 4.10 -7.17 -16.47
C ALA A 43 3.71 -6.55 -17.82
N GLU A 44 2.50 -6.85 -18.29
CA GLU A 44 1.95 -6.34 -19.54
C GLU A 44 1.43 -4.90 -19.37
N ARG A 45 1.01 -4.54 -18.14
CA ARG A 45 0.50 -3.22 -17.78
C ARG A 45 1.05 -2.77 -16.44
N GLN A 46 1.07 -1.47 -16.22
CA GLN A 46 1.39 -0.85 -14.93
C GLN A 46 0.09 -0.46 -14.23
N PRO A 47 0.02 -0.58 -12.88
CA PRO A 47 -1.12 -0.08 -12.13
C PRO A 47 -1.18 1.45 -12.16
N LEU A 48 -2.39 2.00 -12.07
CA LEU A 48 -2.59 3.42 -11.83
C LEU A 48 -2.03 3.79 -10.45
N ARG A 49 -1.17 4.80 -10.39
CA ARG A 49 -0.68 5.33 -9.11
C ARG A 49 -1.66 6.38 -8.59
N ILE A 50 -2.06 6.26 -7.34
CA ILE A 50 -3.05 7.13 -6.70
C ILE A 50 -2.41 7.73 -5.47
N VAL A 51 -2.30 9.05 -5.42
CA VAL A 51 -1.73 9.80 -4.31
C VAL A 51 -2.80 10.65 -3.64
N ILE A 52 -3.04 10.42 -2.35
CA ILE A 52 -3.92 11.28 -1.55
C ILE A 52 -3.09 12.43 -0.99
N ASP A 53 -3.39 13.65 -1.44
CA ASP A 53 -2.69 14.88 -1.10
C ASP A 53 -3.67 16.02 -0.82
N PRO A 54 -4.29 16.06 0.37
CA PRO A 54 -5.32 17.05 0.70
C PRO A 54 -4.84 18.50 0.62
N ASN A 55 -3.55 18.74 0.83
CA ASN A 55 -2.98 20.07 0.98
C ASN A 55 -2.08 20.50 -0.18
N GLY A 56 -2.01 19.72 -1.26
CA GLY A 56 -1.21 20.06 -2.44
C GLY A 56 0.31 20.08 -2.17
N ARG A 57 0.81 19.14 -1.38
CA ARG A 57 2.20 19.08 -0.92
C ARG A 57 3.11 18.21 -1.76
N ILE A 58 2.59 17.55 -2.80
CA ILE A 58 3.37 16.63 -3.64
C ILE A 58 4.51 17.39 -4.33
N PRO A 59 5.78 16.92 -4.20
CA PRO A 59 6.89 17.51 -4.91
C PRO A 59 6.74 17.35 -6.43
N GLN A 60 6.91 18.45 -7.19
CA GLN A 60 6.71 18.44 -8.64
C GLN A 60 7.78 17.66 -9.41
N ASP A 61 8.92 17.42 -8.78
CA ASP A 61 10.05 16.66 -9.32
C ASP A 61 10.10 15.20 -8.85
N CYS A 62 9.06 14.73 -8.14
CA CYS A 62 9.00 13.35 -7.66
C CYS A 62 8.82 12.35 -8.82
N LYS A 63 9.30 11.12 -8.60
CA LYS A 63 9.31 10.07 -9.63
C LYS A 63 7.93 9.77 -10.21
N VAL A 64 6.90 9.70 -9.36
CA VAL A 64 5.55 9.38 -9.82
C VAL A 64 4.96 10.42 -10.78
N LEU A 65 5.48 11.66 -10.80
CA LEU A 65 5.06 12.71 -11.72
C LEU A 65 5.97 12.87 -12.94
N THR A 66 7.20 12.37 -12.88
CA THR A 66 8.23 12.66 -13.89
C THR A 66 8.71 11.46 -14.69
N ASP A 67 8.34 10.25 -14.31
CA ASP A 67 8.80 9.01 -14.96
C ASP A 67 7.94 8.54 -16.16
N GLY A 68 6.91 9.30 -16.52
CA GLY A 68 6.03 9.01 -17.65
C GLY A 68 4.91 7.98 -17.37
N GLY A 69 4.86 7.40 -16.17
CA GLY A 69 3.77 6.52 -15.77
C GLY A 69 2.51 7.30 -15.35
N GLU A 70 1.37 6.63 -15.38
CA GLU A 70 0.08 7.24 -15.05
C GLU A 70 -0.08 7.47 -13.55
N THR A 71 -0.40 8.69 -13.15
CA THR A 71 -0.59 9.07 -11.74
C THR A 71 -1.79 9.98 -11.57
N MET A 72 -2.65 9.66 -10.60
CA MET A 72 -3.76 10.49 -10.17
C MET A 72 -3.44 11.06 -8.78
N VAL A 73 -3.40 12.38 -8.67
CA VAL A 73 -3.25 13.09 -7.39
C VAL A 73 -4.61 13.59 -6.96
N LEU A 74 -5.03 13.19 -5.78
CA LEU A 74 -6.35 13.51 -5.23
C LEU A 74 -6.20 14.52 -4.09
N SER A 75 -6.90 15.64 -4.18
CA SER A 75 -7.00 16.64 -3.11
C SER A 75 -8.01 16.26 -2.02
N ASN A 76 -8.60 15.07 -2.10
CA ASN A 76 -9.47 14.55 -1.06
C ASN A 76 -8.67 14.19 0.19
N ASP A 77 -9.28 14.34 1.33
CA ASP A 77 -8.81 13.78 2.58
C ASP A 77 -9.37 12.35 2.78
N PHE A 78 -9.13 11.77 3.95
CA PHE A 78 -9.61 10.43 4.30
C PHE A 78 -11.05 10.42 4.86
N SER A 79 -11.79 11.55 4.79
CA SER A 79 -13.11 11.67 5.42
C SER A 79 -14.20 10.85 4.72
N ASN A 80 -14.04 10.55 3.43
CA ASN A 80 -15.02 9.81 2.64
C ASN A 80 -14.36 8.78 1.71
N LEU A 81 -13.69 7.80 2.31
CA LEU A 81 -13.05 6.71 1.58
C LEU A 81 -14.03 5.85 0.75
N PRO A 82 -15.27 5.54 1.20
CA PRO A 82 -16.21 4.81 0.37
C PRO A 82 -16.51 5.53 -0.97
N ALA A 83 -16.70 6.84 -0.96
CA ALA A 83 -16.93 7.58 -2.20
C ALA A 83 -15.71 7.57 -3.13
N LEU A 84 -14.50 7.64 -2.56
CA LEU A 84 -13.26 7.48 -3.32
C LEU A 84 -13.19 6.11 -3.99
N LEU A 85 -13.44 5.03 -3.25
CA LEU A 85 -13.41 3.67 -3.80
C LEU A 85 -14.48 3.45 -4.86
N ASN A 86 -15.69 3.99 -4.68
CA ASN A 86 -16.74 3.95 -5.71
C ASN A 86 -16.29 4.65 -6.99
N ARG A 87 -15.68 5.84 -6.88
CA ARG A 87 -15.13 6.56 -8.04
C ARG A 87 -14.05 5.75 -8.76
N LEU A 88 -13.17 5.08 -8.04
CA LEU A 88 -12.17 4.20 -8.63
C LEU A 88 -12.83 3.01 -9.33
N GLY A 89 -13.86 2.41 -8.73
CA GLY A 89 -14.65 1.35 -9.34
C GLY A 89 -15.32 1.77 -10.66
N ASP A 90 -15.86 2.99 -10.72
CA ASP A 90 -16.43 3.57 -11.95
C ASP A 90 -15.37 3.76 -13.05
N MET A 91 -14.10 3.85 -12.69
CA MET A 91 -12.93 3.90 -13.58
C MET A 91 -12.36 2.49 -13.89
N GLU A 92 -13.08 1.43 -13.55
CA GLU A 92 -12.65 0.04 -13.70
C GLU A 92 -11.41 -0.34 -12.85
N ILE A 93 -11.10 0.44 -11.83
CA ILE A 93 -10.07 0.13 -10.83
C ILE A 93 -10.73 -0.72 -9.73
N GLN A 94 -10.65 -2.03 -9.85
CA GLN A 94 -11.38 -2.96 -8.97
C GLN A 94 -10.53 -3.46 -7.80
N ARG A 95 -9.22 -3.59 -8.00
CA ARG A 95 -8.29 -4.04 -6.96
C ARG A 95 -7.24 -2.96 -6.72
N VAL A 96 -7.26 -2.41 -5.50
CA VAL A 96 -6.34 -1.34 -5.07
C VAL A 96 -5.45 -1.88 -3.97
N MET A 97 -4.14 -1.74 -4.15
CA MET A 97 -3.15 -2.01 -3.11
C MET A 97 -2.81 -0.71 -2.39
N VAL A 98 -3.06 -0.64 -1.10
CA VAL A 98 -2.65 0.49 -0.27
C VAL A 98 -1.24 0.24 0.25
N GLU A 99 -0.28 0.95 -0.28
CA GLU A 99 1.12 0.91 0.11
C GLU A 99 1.50 2.22 0.81
N GLY A 100 0.80 2.56 1.85
CA GLY A 100 1.04 3.82 2.49
C GLY A 100 1.82 3.72 3.78
N GLY A 101 2.13 4.87 4.34
CA GLY A 101 2.54 4.97 5.73
C GLY A 101 1.41 4.53 6.67
N PRO A 102 1.73 4.36 7.96
CA PRO A 102 0.78 3.82 8.93
C PRO A 102 -0.51 4.63 9.05
N VAL A 103 -0.45 5.93 8.83
CA VAL A 103 -1.62 6.82 8.88
C VAL A 103 -2.63 6.46 7.80
N THR A 104 -2.17 6.31 6.55
CA THR A 104 -3.03 5.94 5.42
C THR A 104 -3.67 4.57 5.64
N ILE A 105 -2.86 3.57 6.00
CA ILE A 105 -3.33 2.20 6.27
C ILE A 105 -4.37 2.20 7.40
N LYS A 106 -4.10 2.95 8.48
CA LYS A 106 -5.01 3.03 9.62
C LYS A 106 -6.37 3.60 9.22
N HIS A 107 -6.43 4.62 8.37
CA HIS A 107 -7.71 5.15 7.88
C HIS A 107 -8.54 4.10 7.14
N PHE A 108 -7.91 3.26 6.32
CA PHE A 108 -8.62 2.17 5.63
C PHE A 108 -9.07 1.07 6.59
N LEU A 109 -8.25 0.71 7.58
CA LEU A 109 -8.61 -0.27 8.61
C LEU A 109 -9.78 0.24 9.47
N ASP A 110 -9.71 1.45 9.97
CA ASP A 110 -10.74 2.07 10.82
C ASP A 110 -12.08 2.21 10.07
N ALA A 111 -12.03 2.45 8.76
CA ALA A 111 -13.22 2.53 7.91
C ALA A 111 -13.79 1.14 7.53
N GLY A 112 -13.13 0.05 7.89
CA GLY A 112 -13.56 -1.32 7.55
C GLY A 112 -13.49 -1.64 6.05
N LEU A 113 -12.59 -1.00 5.31
CA LEU A 113 -12.49 -1.07 3.85
C LEU A 113 -11.33 -1.94 3.36
N VAL A 114 -10.71 -2.71 4.23
CA VAL A 114 -9.64 -3.64 3.88
C VAL A 114 -10.19 -5.04 3.76
N ASP A 115 -9.96 -5.70 2.62
CA ASP A 115 -10.36 -7.09 2.37
C ASP A 115 -9.23 -8.07 2.69
N GLU A 116 -7.99 -7.70 2.35
CA GLU A 116 -6.79 -8.48 2.61
C GLU A 116 -5.70 -7.59 3.21
N PHE A 117 -4.93 -8.13 4.15
CA PHE A 117 -3.81 -7.43 4.78
C PHE A 117 -2.59 -8.35 4.84
N TYR A 118 -1.49 -7.91 4.23
CA TYR A 118 -0.21 -8.59 4.28
C TYR A 118 0.69 -7.91 5.31
N PHE A 119 0.90 -8.57 6.42
CA PHE A 119 1.72 -8.04 7.50
C PHE A 119 3.11 -8.69 7.44
N VAL A 120 4.08 -7.92 6.95
CA VAL A 120 5.46 -8.37 6.76
C VAL A 120 6.27 -8.14 8.04
N HIS A 121 6.83 -9.21 8.57
CA HIS A 121 7.73 -9.19 9.71
C HIS A 121 9.17 -9.33 9.20
N ALA A 122 9.92 -8.23 9.20
CA ALA A 122 11.34 -8.24 8.91
C ALA A 122 12.12 -8.61 10.19
N ASP A 123 13.04 -9.55 10.06
CA ASP A 123 13.89 -10.02 11.17
C ASP A 123 15.07 -9.06 11.38
N VAL A 124 14.78 -7.77 11.55
CA VAL A 124 15.80 -6.73 11.72
C VAL A 124 15.59 -6.03 13.05
N GLU A 125 16.56 -6.15 13.94
CA GLU A 125 16.61 -5.33 15.14
C GLU A 125 16.88 -3.87 14.76
N HIS A 126 15.84 -3.05 14.81
CA HIS A 126 15.97 -1.61 14.67
C HIS A 126 16.22 -0.97 16.04
N GLN A 127 17.27 -0.17 16.13
CA GLN A 127 17.57 0.62 17.33
C GLN A 127 16.50 1.69 17.66
N THR A 128 15.63 2.01 16.71
CA THR A 128 14.48 2.89 16.90
C THR A 128 13.30 2.35 16.09
N PRO A 129 12.43 1.52 16.69
CA PRO A 129 11.20 1.16 16.00
C PRO A 129 10.36 2.42 15.78
N TYR A 130 10.04 2.74 14.52
CA TYR A 130 8.92 3.64 14.23
C TYR A 130 7.66 2.87 14.59
N PRO A 131 6.95 3.24 15.66
CA PRO A 131 5.72 2.57 16.00
C PRO A 131 4.70 2.90 14.91
N SER A 132 4.38 1.93 14.08
CA SER A 132 3.34 2.07 13.07
C SER A 132 1.95 2.26 13.70
N GLY A 133 1.78 1.85 14.95
CA GLY A 133 0.50 1.77 15.61
C GLY A 133 -0.42 0.68 15.02
N ILE A 134 0.13 -0.16 14.14
CA ILE A 134 -0.58 -1.27 13.52
C ILE A 134 0.08 -2.56 13.98
N ASP A 135 -0.66 -3.37 14.69
CA ASP A 135 -0.29 -4.70 15.15
C ASP A 135 -1.38 -5.71 14.77
N SER A 136 -1.18 -6.97 15.07
CA SER A 136 -2.15 -8.03 14.77
C SER A 136 -3.51 -7.78 15.42
N GLN A 137 -3.55 -7.15 16.60
CA GLN A 137 -4.80 -6.81 17.28
C GLN A 137 -5.56 -5.73 16.52
N THR A 138 -4.90 -4.67 16.08
CA THR A 138 -5.48 -3.61 15.25
C THR A 138 -6.11 -4.17 13.97
N ILE A 139 -5.43 -5.12 13.32
CA ILE A 139 -5.92 -5.77 12.10
C ILE A 139 -7.16 -6.62 12.42
N THR A 140 -7.13 -7.38 13.51
CA THR A 140 -8.24 -8.22 13.93
C THR A 140 -9.46 -7.39 14.35
N ASP A 141 -9.26 -6.29 15.05
CA ASP A 141 -10.32 -5.35 15.46
C ASP A 141 -11.00 -4.69 14.24
N ALA A 142 -10.28 -4.57 13.12
CA ALA A 142 -10.84 -4.11 11.85
C ALA A 142 -11.66 -5.20 11.11
N GLY A 143 -11.85 -6.38 11.71
CA GLY A 143 -12.68 -7.45 11.19
C GLY A 143 -11.99 -8.41 10.23
N LEU A 144 -10.64 -8.44 10.24
CA LEU A 144 -9.86 -9.42 9.48
C LEU A 144 -9.39 -10.56 10.40
N SER A 145 -9.25 -11.75 9.84
CA SER A 145 -8.77 -12.94 10.54
C SER A 145 -7.50 -13.45 9.87
N LEU A 146 -6.56 -13.96 10.68
CA LEU A 146 -5.35 -14.58 10.18
C LEU A 146 -5.71 -15.88 9.42
N ASN A 147 -5.37 -15.93 8.14
CA ASN A 147 -5.60 -17.10 7.30
C ASN A 147 -4.38 -18.02 7.21
N GLN A 148 -3.22 -17.42 6.97
CA GLN A 148 -1.99 -18.17 6.78
C GLN A 148 -0.78 -17.31 7.08
N THR A 149 0.34 -18.00 7.33
CA THR A 149 1.67 -17.40 7.42
C THR A 149 2.53 -18.02 6.33
N VAL A 150 3.17 -17.19 5.54
CA VAL A 150 4.06 -17.61 4.45
C VAL A 150 5.42 -16.93 4.60
N THR A 151 6.38 -17.34 3.79
CA THR A 151 7.71 -16.72 3.77
C THR A 151 7.92 -16.05 2.41
N TRP A 152 8.33 -14.78 2.42
CA TRP A 152 8.76 -14.04 1.24
C TRP A 152 10.25 -13.68 1.39
N GLY A 153 11.13 -14.38 0.67
CA GLY A 153 12.55 -14.24 0.91
C GLY A 153 12.91 -14.65 2.33
N ASP A 154 13.44 -13.73 3.10
CA ASP A 154 13.84 -13.94 4.51
C ASP A 154 12.75 -13.52 5.51
N GLU A 155 11.67 -12.89 5.05
CA GLU A 155 10.62 -12.35 5.90
C GLU A 155 9.47 -13.32 6.11
N SER A 156 8.94 -13.34 7.34
CA SER A 156 7.66 -13.97 7.66
C SER A 156 6.51 -13.02 7.32
N VAL A 157 5.49 -13.50 6.62
CA VAL A 157 4.35 -12.71 6.19
C VAL A 157 3.06 -13.36 6.68
N GLN A 158 2.31 -12.62 7.48
CA GLN A 158 0.98 -13.02 7.91
C GLN A 158 -0.06 -12.43 6.95
N LEU A 159 -0.88 -13.28 6.38
CA LEU A 159 -2.03 -12.88 5.56
C LEU A 159 -3.30 -12.92 6.39
N PHE A 160 -3.91 -11.76 6.52
CA PHE A 160 -5.24 -11.59 7.12
C PHE A 160 -6.25 -11.31 6.02
N SER A 161 -7.48 -11.82 6.15
CA SER A 161 -8.58 -11.47 5.26
C SER A 161 -9.92 -11.42 5.99
N ARG A 162 -10.91 -10.78 5.35
CA ARG A 162 -12.29 -10.91 5.81
C ARG A 162 -12.77 -12.31 5.51
N LEU A 163 -13.39 -12.92 6.51
CA LEU A 163 -14.15 -14.15 6.29
C LEU A 163 -15.39 -13.77 5.47
N ALA A 164 -15.59 -14.50 4.40
CA ALA A 164 -16.80 -14.39 3.60
C ALA A 164 -18.05 -14.79 4.41
#